data_96f6e6f71105adf61ea3b553513baabf
#
_entry.id   96f6e6f71105adf61ea3b553513baabf
#
_cell.length_a   1.000
_cell.length_b   1.000
_cell.length_c   1.000
_cell.angle_alpha   90.00
_cell.angle_beta   90.00
_cell.angle_gamma   90.00
#
_symmetry.space_group_name_H-M   'P 1'
#
loop_
_entity.id
_entity.type
_entity.pdbx_description
1 polymer ?
#
loop_
_entity_poly.entity_id
_entity_poly.type
_entity_poly.pdbx_seq_one_letter_code
_entity_poly.pdbx_strand_id
1 'polypeptide(L)'
;PGGTMEFSSEKNDANDILSTLLGVMKNKPFLVKMTKTGKVNEVKNIENLFSDMFIKTPTLNEMQQKQIRQQLMQAYGEQAFKGNLEMCSAIFPDSTVAKGDKWVIKTKLESGMAANMETSYELKETEDTFYIISGISKIATADKDAYIQSNGMPLKYDMTGTMTSEIKINRKTGWVIESKTSQTIQGTAQIKDNPQMPGGMSIPMTMNNEMTVTEK
;
A
#
# COMPACT_ATOMS: atom_id res chain seq x y z
N PRO A 1 1.56 26.48 -2.42
CA PRO A 1 0.20 26.40 -2.95
C PRO A 1 -0.12 24.95 -3.25
N GLY A 2 -0.87 24.29 -2.35
CA GLY A 2 -1.31 22.92 -2.52
C GLY A 2 -2.51 22.90 -3.47
N GLY A 3 -2.36 22.25 -4.63
CA GLY A 3 -3.49 21.96 -5.51
C GLY A 3 -4.09 20.61 -5.14
N THR A 4 -5.41 20.47 -5.23
CA THR A 4 -6.08 19.16 -5.17
C THR A 4 -5.84 18.45 -6.50
N MET A 5 -5.40 17.21 -6.45
CA MET A 5 -5.22 16.36 -7.62
C MET A 5 -6.27 15.25 -7.58
N GLU A 6 -7.12 15.19 -8.58
CA GLU A 6 -8.14 14.15 -8.73
C GLU A 6 -7.79 13.24 -9.90
N PHE A 7 -7.80 11.94 -9.68
CA PHE A 7 -7.58 10.93 -10.72
C PHE A 7 -8.55 9.76 -10.55
N SER A 8 -8.91 9.13 -11.66
CA SER A 8 -9.86 8.01 -11.67
C SER A 8 -9.61 7.08 -12.85
N SER A 9 -9.75 5.78 -12.65
CA SER A 9 -9.70 4.79 -13.74
C SER A 9 -10.83 4.93 -14.75
N GLU A 10 -11.87 5.70 -14.44
CA GLU A 10 -13.01 5.98 -15.33
C GLU A 10 -12.79 7.25 -16.17
N LYS A 11 -11.80 8.06 -15.81
CA LYS A 11 -11.51 9.32 -16.51
C LYS A 11 -10.71 9.05 -17.78
N ASN A 12 -11.24 9.51 -18.90
CA ASN A 12 -10.65 9.30 -20.24
C ASN A 12 -9.95 10.60 -20.68
N ASP A 13 -8.90 10.99 -19.97
CA ASP A 13 -8.12 12.20 -20.28
C ASP A 13 -6.66 11.80 -20.54
N ALA A 14 -6.23 11.92 -21.79
CA ALA A 14 -4.87 11.56 -22.20
C ALA A 14 -3.78 12.44 -21.55
N ASN A 15 -4.14 13.61 -21.02
CA ASN A 15 -3.22 14.49 -20.31
C ASN A 15 -3.10 14.13 -18.81
N ASP A 16 -4.03 13.33 -18.29
CA ASP A 16 -4.00 12.82 -16.91
C ASP A 16 -3.32 11.45 -16.89
N ILE A 17 -2.01 11.47 -16.71
CA ILE A 17 -1.16 10.26 -16.70
C ILE A 17 -1.63 9.26 -15.64
N LEU A 18 -2.00 9.73 -14.44
CA LEU A 18 -2.43 8.84 -13.35
C LEU A 18 -3.76 8.17 -13.67
N SER A 19 -4.74 8.90 -14.18
CA SER A 19 -6.02 8.31 -14.62
C SER A 19 -5.81 7.33 -15.77
N THR A 20 -4.95 7.66 -16.72
CA THR A 20 -4.59 6.76 -17.84
C THR A 20 -3.95 5.46 -17.31
N LEU A 21 -3.01 5.55 -16.37
CA LEU A 21 -2.39 4.38 -15.74
C LEU A 21 -3.40 3.49 -15.03
N LEU A 22 -4.27 4.06 -14.21
CA LEU A 22 -5.35 3.31 -13.54
C LEU A 22 -6.29 2.65 -14.57
N GLY A 23 -6.62 3.36 -15.66
CA GLY A 23 -7.47 2.85 -16.74
C GLY A 23 -6.84 1.64 -17.45
N VAL A 24 -5.52 1.64 -17.67
CA VAL A 24 -4.79 0.53 -18.31
C VAL A 24 -4.77 -0.73 -17.45
N MET A 25 -4.78 -0.58 -16.13
CA MET A 25 -4.78 -1.72 -15.19
C MET A 25 -6.12 -2.45 -15.12
N LYS A 26 -7.20 -1.83 -15.59
CA LYS A 26 -8.55 -2.44 -15.58
C LYS A 26 -8.60 -3.71 -16.43
N ASN A 27 -9.32 -4.71 -15.94
CA ASN A 27 -9.55 -5.99 -16.62
C ASN A 27 -8.27 -6.77 -16.97
N LYS A 28 -7.16 -6.52 -16.26
CA LYS A 28 -5.93 -7.27 -16.40
C LYS A 28 -5.87 -8.34 -15.30
N PRO A 29 -5.97 -9.62 -15.63
CA PRO A 29 -5.93 -10.68 -14.65
C PRO A 29 -4.51 -10.89 -14.12
N PHE A 30 -4.42 -11.11 -12.82
CA PHE A 30 -3.24 -11.62 -12.13
C PHE A 30 -3.68 -12.65 -11.09
N LEU A 31 -2.76 -13.46 -10.60
CA LEU A 31 -3.06 -14.54 -9.67
C LEU A 31 -2.49 -14.22 -8.29
N VAL A 32 -3.32 -14.38 -7.26
CA VAL A 32 -2.90 -14.30 -5.86
C VAL A 32 -3.21 -15.64 -5.17
N LYS A 33 -2.22 -16.22 -4.51
CA LYS A 33 -2.41 -17.34 -3.59
C LYS A 33 -2.32 -16.86 -2.16
N MET A 34 -3.37 -17.09 -1.41
CA MET A 34 -3.49 -16.66 -0.01
C MET A 34 -3.71 -17.87 0.91
N THR A 35 -3.28 -17.72 2.16
CA THR A 35 -3.64 -18.63 3.25
C THR A 35 -5.06 -18.34 3.73
N LYS A 36 -5.62 -19.25 4.53
CA LYS A 36 -6.90 -19.03 5.22
C LYS A 36 -6.88 -17.84 6.21
N THR A 37 -5.69 -17.41 6.65
CA THR A 37 -5.51 -16.25 7.53
C THR A 37 -5.27 -14.95 6.76
N GLY A 38 -5.39 -14.97 5.42
CA GLY A 38 -5.25 -13.79 4.57
C GLY A 38 -3.81 -13.43 4.20
N LYS A 39 -2.80 -14.20 4.62
CA LYS A 39 -1.41 -13.99 4.19
C LYS A 39 -1.22 -14.36 2.73
N VAL A 40 -0.49 -13.53 1.99
CA VAL A 40 -0.21 -13.74 0.58
C VAL A 40 1.05 -14.57 0.42
N ASN A 41 0.90 -15.78 -0.12
CA ASN A 41 2.03 -16.67 -0.40
C ASN A 41 2.71 -16.34 -1.73
N GLU A 42 1.91 -15.99 -2.74
CA GLU A 42 2.40 -15.80 -4.10
C GLU A 42 1.52 -14.81 -4.85
N VAL A 43 2.14 -13.95 -5.65
CA VAL A 43 1.49 -13.09 -6.66
C VAL A 43 2.13 -13.40 -8.00
N LYS A 44 1.36 -13.73 -9.02
CA LYS A 44 1.85 -14.01 -10.38
C LYS A 44 1.23 -13.08 -11.39
N ASN A 45 1.99 -12.78 -12.44
CA ASN A 45 1.55 -12.01 -13.59
C ASN A 45 1.13 -10.58 -13.23
N ILE A 46 1.68 -10.01 -12.14
CA ILE A 46 1.39 -8.63 -11.74
C ILE A 46 1.88 -7.63 -12.80
N GLU A 47 2.93 -7.98 -13.54
CA GLU A 47 3.47 -7.21 -14.66
C GLU A 47 2.47 -7.02 -15.80
N ASN A 48 1.49 -7.91 -15.93
CA ASN A 48 0.41 -7.79 -16.92
C ASN A 48 -0.43 -6.51 -16.70
N LEU A 49 -0.51 -6.02 -15.46
CA LEU A 49 -1.20 -4.76 -15.15
C LEU A 49 -0.64 -3.60 -15.96
N PHE A 50 0.65 -3.65 -16.31
CA PHE A 50 1.36 -2.57 -16.99
C PHE A 50 1.70 -2.87 -18.45
N SER A 51 1.26 -4.02 -19.00
CA SER A 51 1.69 -4.49 -20.34
C SER A 51 1.35 -3.50 -21.46
N ASP A 52 0.18 -2.86 -21.39
CA ASP A 52 -0.32 -2.00 -22.46
C ASP A 52 -0.08 -0.51 -22.19
N MET A 53 0.58 -0.17 -21.10
CA MET A 53 0.75 1.21 -20.67
C MET A 53 1.47 2.06 -21.72
N PHE A 54 2.54 1.50 -22.31
CA PHE A 54 3.35 2.22 -23.31
C PHE A 54 2.75 2.23 -24.71
N ILE A 55 1.76 1.37 -24.98
CA ILE A 55 1.00 1.42 -26.23
C ILE A 55 0.16 2.70 -26.29
N LYS A 56 -0.33 3.16 -25.15
CA LYS A 56 -1.17 4.37 -25.03
C LYS A 56 -0.38 5.67 -24.82
N THR A 57 0.95 5.58 -24.67
CA THR A 57 1.83 6.73 -24.50
C THR A 57 2.99 6.70 -25.50
N PRO A 58 2.72 6.80 -26.81
CA PRO A 58 3.74 6.63 -27.86
C PRO A 58 4.78 7.75 -27.92
N THR A 59 4.58 8.84 -27.18
CA THR A 59 5.49 9.98 -27.12
C THR A 59 6.73 9.76 -26.25
N LEU A 60 6.74 8.67 -25.44
CA LEU A 60 7.83 8.37 -24.53
C LEU A 60 8.93 7.59 -25.26
N ASN A 61 10.18 8.04 -25.14
CA ASN A 61 11.32 7.28 -25.62
C ASN A 61 11.64 6.06 -24.72
N GLU A 62 12.45 5.12 -25.21
CA GLU A 62 12.75 3.86 -24.50
C GLU A 62 13.32 4.07 -23.09
N MET A 63 14.17 5.11 -22.92
CA MET A 63 14.77 5.41 -21.61
C MET A 63 13.71 5.87 -20.60
N GLN A 64 12.80 6.75 -21.03
CA GLN A 64 11.66 7.21 -20.23
C GLN A 64 10.71 6.06 -19.88
N GLN A 65 10.40 5.19 -20.85
CA GLN A 65 9.57 4.00 -20.63
C GLN A 65 10.21 3.06 -19.58
N LYS A 66 11.54 2.82 -19.69
CA LYS A 66 12.27 2.00 -18.73
C LYS A 66 12.23 2.60 -17.32
N GLN A 67 12.43 3.91 -17.19
CA GLN A 67 12.42 4.62 -15.91
C GLN A 67 11.01 4.55 -15.26
N ILE A 68 9.97 4.83 -16.03
CA ILE A 68 8.58 4.73 -15.56
C ILE A 68 8.25 3.30 -15.14
N ARG A 69 8.65 2.30 -15.93
CA ARG A 69 8.46 0.89 -15.58
C ARG A 69 9.13 0.53 -14.25
N GLN A 70 10.37 0.98 -14.04
CA GLN A 70 11.08 0.73 -12.78
C GLN A 70 10.36 1.37 -11.59
N GLN A 71 9.91 2.62 -11.71
CA GLN A 71 9.14 3.31 -10.66
C GLN A 71 7.82 2.61 -10.36
N LEU A 72 7.10 2.15 -11.38
CA LEU A 72 5.84 1.41 -11.21
C LEU A 72 6.06 0.05 -10.56
N MET A 73 7.08 -0.68 -10.97
CA MET A 73 7.40 -1.98 -10.34
C MET A 73 7.87 -1.80 -8.89
N GLN A 74 8.52 -0.70 -8.56
CA GLN A 74 8.88 -0.38 -7.18
C GLN A 74 7.64 -0.02 -6.33
N ALA A 75 6.68 0.72 -6.90
CA ALA A 75 5.48 1.17 -6.20
C ALA A 75 4.35 0.12 -6.16
N TYR A 76 4.22 -0.68 -7.22
CA TYR A 76 3.09 -1.61 -7.46
C TYR A 76 3.53 -3.01 -7.90
N GLY A 77 4.79 -3.35 -7.84
CA GLY A 77 5.30 -4.69 -8.14
C GLY A 77 4.89 -5.70 -7.08
N GLU A 78 5.33 -6.95 -7.24
CA GLU A 78 4.91 -8.08 -6.44
C GLU A 78 5.02 -7.83 -4.93
N GLN A 79 6.15 -7.31 -4.45
CA GLN A 79 6.38 -7.09 -3.02
C GLN A 79 5.49 -6.00 -2.45
N ALA A 80 5.39 -4.87 -3.15
CA ALA A 80 4.52 -3.76 -2.76
C ALA A 80 3.04 -4.18 -2.76
N PHE A 81 2.62 -4.90 -3.81
CA PHE A 81 1.26 -5.42 -3.93
C PHE A 81 0.93 -6.42 -2.82
N LYS A 82 1.86 -7.35 -2.52
CA LYS A 82 1.73 -8.31 -1.44
C LYS A 82 1.53 -7.61 -0.10
N GLY A 83 2.38 -6.65 0.27
CA GLY A 83 2.28 -5.91 1.52
C GLY A 83 0.97 -5.13 1.63
N ASN A 84 0.57 -4.44 0.56
CA ASN A 84 -0.69 -3.68 0.53
C ASN A 84 -1.92 -4.60 0.65
N LEU A 85 -1.89 -5.77 -0.01
CA LEU A 85 -2.99 -6.72 0.09
C LEU A 85 -3.05 -7.36 1.48
N GLU A 86 -1.92 -7.76 2.06
CA GLU A 86 -1.84 -8.31 3.42
C GLU A 86 -2.31 -7.32 4.48
N MET A 87 -2.09 -6.03 4.29
CA MET A 87 -2.60 -4.99 5.19
C MET A 87 -4.13 -5.01 5.31
N CYS A 88 -4.82 -5.43 4.23
CA CYS A 88 -6.28 -5.52 4.20
C CYS A 88 -6.82 -6.94 4.48
N SER A 89 -6.03 -7.98 4.24
CA SER A 89 -6.49 -9.37 4.27
C SER A 89 -5.88 -10.22 5.37
N ALA A 90 -4.63 -9.96 5.78
CA ALA A 90 -3.93 -10.72 6.81
C ALA A 90 -4.32 -10.26 8.22
N ILE A 91 -5.61 -10.29 8.50
CA ILE A 91 -6.22 -9.78 9.75
C ILE A 91 -6.69 -10.90 10.68
N PHE A 92 -6.70 -12.15 10.21
CA PHE A 92 -7.23 -13.26 10.98
C PHE A 92 -6.16 -13.92 11.85
N PRO A 93 -6.51 -14.33 13.10
CA PRO A 93 -5.62 -15.10 13.94
C PRO A 93 -5.48 -16.55 13.45
N ASP A 94 -4.43 -17.24 13.89
CA ASP A 94 -4.23 -18.67 13.61
C ASP A 94 -5.15 -19.56 14.46
N SER A 95 -5.72 -19.05 15.55
CA SER A 95 -6.61 -19.74 16.48
C SER A 95 -8.04 -19.20 16.42
N THR A 96 -8.99 -19.99 16.88
CA THR A 96 -10.37 -19.55 17.07
C THR A 96 -10.43 -18.46 18.13
N VAL A 97 -11.22 -17.42 17.89
CA VAL A 97 -11.43 -16.28 18.78
C VAL A 97 -12.92 -16.07 19.07
N ALA A 98 -13.21 -15.55 20.25
CA ALA A 98 -14.53 -15.13 20.68
C ALA A 98 -14.61 -13.60 20.76
N LYS A 99 -15.82 -13.07 20.88
CA LYS A 99 -16.04 -11.63 21.08
C LYS A 99 -15.23 -11.11 22.29
N GLY A 100 -14.48 -10.05 22.07
CA GLY A 100 -13.58 -9.43 23.04
C GLY A 100 -12.15 -9.96 23.02
N ASP A 101 -11.87 -11.08 22.34
CA ASP A 101 -10.52 -11.61 22.20
C ASP A 101 -9.66 -10.69 21.34
N LYS A 102 -8.35 -10.65 21.71
CA LYS A 102 -7.35 -9.83 21.01
C LYS A 102 -6.22 -10.69 20.48
N TRP A 103 -5.67 -10.27 19.34
CA TRP A 103 -4.48 -10.91 18.76
C TRP A 103 -3.61 -9.87 18.08
N VAL A 104 -2.35 -10.21 17.82
CA VAL A 104 -1.38 -9.31 17.18
C VAL A 104 -0.92 -9.92 15.87
N ILE A 105 -0.88 -9.09 14.83
CA ILE A 105 -0.31 -9.45 13.53
C ILE A 105 0.79 -8.45 13.18
N LYS A 106 1.92 -9.00 12.70
CA LYS A 106 3.06 -8.22 12.19
C LYS A 106 3.11 -8.33 10.68
N THR A 107 3.10 -7.18 10.02
CA THR A 107 3.15 -7.06 8.56
C THR A 107 4.36 -6.24 8.16
N LYS A 108 5.04 -6.65 7.09
CA LYS A 108 6.09 -5.86 6.44
C LYS A 108 5.49 -5.16 5.23
N LEU A 109 5.68 -3.86 5.16
CA LEU A 109 5.29 -3.04 4.03
C LEU A 109 6.55 -2.73 3.22
N GLU A 110 6.55 -3.08 1.94
CA GLU A 110 7.72 -2.93 1.04
C GLU A 110 7.38 -2.06 -0.18
N SER A 111 6.54 -1.04 0.00
CA SER A 111 6.18 -0.10 -1.05
C SER A 111 6.92 1.23 -0.87
N GLY A 112 7.94 1.49 -1.69
CA GLY A 112 8.70 2.75 -1.66
C GLY A 112 9.57 2.92 -0.42
N MET A 113 8.98 2.97 0.76
CA MET A 113 9.64 2.94 2.06
C MET A 113 9.33 1.62 2.75
N ALA A 114 10.36 0.84 3.08
CA ALA A 114 10.16 -0.37 3.87
C ALA A 114 9.75 -0.02 5.32
N ALA A 115 8.64 -0.57 5.78
CA ALA A 115 8.14 -0.33 7.13
C ALA A 115 7.66 -1.62 7.79
N ASN A 116 7.81 -1.69 9.11
CA ASN A 116 7.20 -2.70 9.95
C ASN A 116 5.90 -2.14 10.53
N MET A 117 4.84 -2.92 10.47
CA MET A 117 3.55 -2.62 11.08
C MET A 117 3.18 -3.73 12.04
N GLU A 118 2.86 -3.36 13.28
CA GLU A 118 2.33 -4.26 14.29
C GLU A 118 0.92 -3.82 14.65
N THR A 119 -0.08 -4.67 14.37
CA THR A 119 -1.49 -4.38 14.62
C THR A 119 -2.04 -5.27 15.71
N SER A 120 -2.61 -4.65 16.74
CA SER A 120 -3.45 -5.32 17.74
C SER A 120 -4.88 -5.28 17.28
N TYR A 121 -5.45 -6.43 16.94
CA TYR A 121 -6.84 -6.61 16.55
C TYR A 121 -7.69 -7.04 17.76
N GLU A 122 -8.99 -6.76 17.68
CA GLU A 122 -10.01 -7.21 18.64
C GLU A 122 -11.29 -7.56 17.89
N LEU A 123 -11.88 -8.73 18.18
CA LEU A 123 -13.20 -9.09 17.68
C LEU A 123 -14.27 -8.34 18.49
N LYS A 124 -14.79 -7.25 17.95
CA LYS A 124 -15.77 -6.38 18.62
C LYS A 124 -17.16 -6.94 18.63
N GLU A 125 -17.60 -7.46 17.47
CA GLU A 125 -18.98 -7.92 17.29
C GLU A 125 -19.03 -9.20 16.49
N THR A 126 -20.01 -10.03 16.86
CA THR A 126 -20.34 -11.27 16.15
C THR A 126 -21.84 -11.27 15.89
N GLU A 127 -22.21 -11.05 14.63
CA GLU A 127 -23.58 -11.05 14.17
C GLU A 127 -23.84 -12.28 13.30
N ASP A 128 -25.09 -12.53 12.94
CA ASP A 128 -25.47 -13.69 12.13
C ASP A 128 -24.81 -13.71 10.75
N THR A 129 -24.58 -12.54 10.15
CA THR A 129 -24.07 -12.39 8.78
C THR A 129 -22.67 -11.80 8.69
N PHE A 130 -22.18 -11.14 9.75
CA PHE A 130 -20.87 -10.49 9.72
C PHE A 130 -20.16 -10.48 11.08
N TYR A 131 -18.86 -10.19 11.04
CA TYR A 131 -18.02 -9.84 12.18
C TYR A 131 -17.56 -8.40 12.07
N ILE A 132 -17.36 -7.72 13.20
CA ILE A 132 -16.64 -6.44 13.28
C ILE A 132 -15.33 -6.66 14.03
N ILE A 133 -14.23 -6.33 13.38
CA ILE A 133 -12.88 -6.36 13.94
C ILE A 133 -12.35 -4.94 13.97
N SER A 134 -11.89 -4.51 15.15
CA SER A 134 -11.12 -3.26 15.27
C SER A 134 -9.63 -3.55 15.28
N GLY A 135 -8.82 -2.65 14.73
CA GLY A 135 -7.36 -2.73 14.74
C GLY A 135 -6.72 -1.42 15.18
N ILE A 136 -5.64 -1.55 15.95
CA ILE A 136 -4.75 -0.42 16.30
C ILE A 136 -3.35 -0.84 15.91
N SER A 137 -2.74 -0.09 14.99
CA SER A 137 -1.42 -0.38 14.45
C SER A 137 -0.38 0.62 14.89
N LYS A 138 0.84 0.13 15.09
CA LYS A 138 2.07 0.93 15.17
C LYS A 138 2.88 0.67 13.91
N ILE A 139 3.38 1.74 13.31
CA ILE A 139 4.13 1.70 12.07
C ILE A 139 5.49 2.36 12.31
N ALA A 140 6.56 1.76 11.82
CA ALA A 140 7.89 2.36 11.86
C ALA A 140 8.70 1.93 10.65
N THR A 141 9.59 2.80 10.18
CA THR A 141 10.58 2.45 9.14
C THR A 141 11.33 1.18 9.56
N ALA A 142 11.46 0.22 8.64
CA ALA A 142 12.08 -1.07 8.93
C ALA A 142 13.59 -0.94 9.18
N ASP A 143 14.26 -0.12 8.38
CA ASP A 143 15.69 0.22 8.52
C ASP A 143 15.86 1.71 8.20
N LYS A 144 16.05 2.52 9.24
CA LYS A 144 16.22 3.96 9.12
C LYS A 144 17.61 4.40 8.63
N ASP A 145 18.55 3.49 8.53
CA ASP A 145 19.88 3.76 8.00
C ASP A 145 20.02 3.35 6.53
N ALA A 146 19.08 2.55 6.01
CA ALA A 146 19.07 2.14 4.61
C ALA A 146 18.72 3.30 3.67
N TYR A 147 19.56 3.52 2.68
CA TYR A 147 19.28 4.44 1.58
C TYR A 147 18.56 3.72 0.45
N ILE A 148 17.46 4.30 -0.01
CA ILE A 148 16.78 3.90 -1.24
C ILE A 148 17.03 4.94 -2.33
N GLN A 149 16.95 4.54 -3.60
CA GLN A 149 17.04 5.45 -4.74
C GLN A 149 15.65 5.99 -5.06
N SER A 150 15.46 7.29 -4.93
CA SER A 150 14.24 7.99 -5.33
C SER A 150 14.59 9.11 -6.31
N ASN A 151 14.10 8.99 -7.56
CA ASN A 151 14.42 9.93 -8.65
C ASN A 151 15.94 10.18 -8.85
N GLY A 152 16.74 9.12 -8.69
CA GLY A 152 18.19 9.19 -8.83
C GLY A 152 18.94 9.75 -7.61
N MET A 153 18.23 10.13 -6.55
CA MET A 153 18.82 10.61 -5.31
C MET A 153 18.77 9.55 -4.22
N PRO A 154 19.86 9.34 -3.46
CA PRO A 154 19.86 8.46 -2.30
C PRO A 154 19.11 9.13 -1.16
N LEU A 155 18.04 8.48 -0.70
CA LEU A 155 17.11 8.96 0.29
C LEU A 155 16.91 7.92 1.37
N LYS A 156 16.89 8.30 2.64
CA LYS A 156 16.51 7.44 3.75
C LYS A 156 15.37 8.06 4.56
N TYR A 157 14.60 7.21 5.23
CA TYR A 157 13.45 7.62 6.04
C TYR A 157 13.62 7.21 7.49
N ASP A 158 13.26 8.09 8.41
CA ASP A 158 12.99 7.76 9.81
C ASP A 158 11.58 8.23 10.15
N MET A 159 10.62 7.30 9.95
CA MET A 159 9.20 7.58 10.04
C MET A 159 8.56 6.66 11.08
N THR A 160 7.63 7.20 11.85
CA THR A 160 6.79 6.44 12.77
C THR A 160 5.34 6.87 12.60
N GLY A 161 4.40 5.99 12.95
CA GLY A 161 3.00 6.31 12.82
C GLY A 161 2.08 5.35 13.53
N THR A 162 0.80 5.70 13.49
CA THR A 162 -0.30 4.91 14.00
C THR A 162 -1.38 4.79 12.94
N MET A 163 -2.13 3.68 12.98
CA MET A 163 -3.31 3.49 12.18
C MET A 163 -4.40 2.86 13.05
N THR A 164 -5.62 3.33 12.88
CA THR A 164 -6.82 2.68 13.41
C THR A 164 -7.61 2.09 12.28
N SER A 165 -8.26 0.96 12.50
CA SER A 165 -9.12 0.31 11.52
C SER A 165 -10.37 -0.25 12.16
N GLU A 166 -11.48 -0.18 11.40
CA GLU A 166 -12.71 -0.90 11.65
C GLU A 166 -13.04 -1.71 10.42
N ILE A 167 -13.18 -3.03 10.56
CA ILE A 167 -13.28 -3.96 9.44
C ILE A 167 -14.53 -4.81 9.65
N LYS A 168 -15.46 -4.74 8.70
CA LYS A 168 -16.64 -5.58 8.61
C LYS A 168 -16.39 -6.72 7.65
N ILE A 169 -16.60 -7.96 8.11
CA ILE A 169 -16.26 -9.17 7.40
C ILE A 169 -17.50 -10.03 7.23
N ASN A 170 -17.72 -10.54 6.04
CA ASN A 170 -18.77 -11.51 5.76
C ASN A 170 -18.46 -12.83 6.49
N ARG A 171 -19.38 -13.25 7.37
CA ARG A 171 -19.17 -14.44 8.22
C ARG A 171 -19.08 -15.73 7.42
N LYS A 172 -19.75 -15.82 6.28
CA LYS A 172 -19.80 -17.04 5.45
C LYS A 172 -18.57 -17.18 4.56
N THR A 173 -18.11 -16.06 4.01
CA THR A 173 -17.02 -16.07 3.00
C THR A 173 -15.66 -15.68 3.57
N GLY A 174 -15.61 -14.97 4.71
CA GLY A 174 -14.39 -14.39 5.25
C GLY A 174 -13.90 -13.14 4.51
N TRP A 175 -14.62 -12.67 3.49
CA TRP A 175 -14.23 -11.46 2.76
C TRP A 175 -14.66 -10.18 3.47
N VAL A 176 -13.86 -9.13 3.27
CA VAL A 176 -14.15 -7.79 3.79
C VAL A 176 -15.32 -7.20 3.03
N ILE A 177 -16.39 -6.82 3.76
CA ILE A 177 -17.54 -6.09 3.25
C ILE A 177 -17.24 -4.59 3.23
N GLU A 178 -16.66 -4.09 4.33
CA GLU A 178 -16.28 -2.69 4.51
C GLU A 178 -15.05 -2.60 5.40
N SER A 179 -14.14 -1.71 5.08
CA SER A 179 -13.00 -1.37 5.95
C SER A 179 -12.81 0.13 5.95
N LYS A 180 -12.74 0.71 7.14
CA LYS A 180 -12.40 2.13 7.36
C LYS A 180 -11.10 2.21 8.11
N THR A 181 -10.15 2.96 7.57
CA THR A 181 -8.85 3.17 8.21
C THR A 181 -8.51 4.64 8.29
N SER A 182 -7.91 5.03 9.41
CA SER A 182 -7.31 6.37 9.58
C SER A 182 -5.87 6.19 10.02
N GLN A 183 -4.94 6.81 9.31
CA GLN A 183 -3.50 6.65 9.49
C GLN A 183 -2.84 8.01 9.61
N THR A 184 -1.92 8.13 10.56
CA THR A 184 -1.01 9.28 10.67
C THR A 184 0.41 8.75 10.76
N ILE A 185 1.29 9.24 9.87
CA ILE A 185 2.72 8.92 9.83
C ILE A 185 3.49 10.22 9.86
N GLN A 186 4.53 10.28 10.69
CA GLN A 186 5.39 11.47 10.81
C GLN A 186 6.85 11.09 11.00
N GLY A 187 7.74 11.98 10.62
CA GLY A 187 9.18 11.79 10.76
C GLY A 187 9.99 12.63 9.79
N THR A 188 11.09 12.09 9.32
CA THR A 188 12.00 12.79 8.41
C THR A 188 12.40 11.92 7.23
N ALA A 189 12.53 12.58 6.07
CA ALA A 189 13.24 12.05 4.91
C ALA A 189 14.59 12.78 4.80
N GLN A 190 15.68 12.02 4.65
CA GLN A 190 17.03 12.58 4.57
C GLN A 190 17.66 12.25 3.20
N ILE A 191 17.97 13.29 2.43
CA ILE A 191 18.71 13.20 1.19
C ILE A 191 20.20 13.20 1.55
N LYS A 192 20.95 12.20 1.05
CA LYS A 192 22.38 12.10 1.24
C LYS A 192 23.10 13.26 0.54
N ASP A 193 24.20 13.72 1.16
CA ASP A 193 25.14 14.65 0.53
C ASP A 193 25.54 14.14 -0.86
N ASN A 194 25.42 14.99 -1.85
CA ASN A 194 25.78 14.72 -3.24
C ASN A 194 26.14 16.04 -3.97
N PRO A 195 26.76 15.99 -5.17
CA PRO A 195 27.18 17.19 -5.89
C PRO A 195 26.07 18.18 -6.23
N GLN A 196 24.81 17.72 -6.32
CA GLN A 196 23.66 18.57 -6.61
C GLN A 196 23.07 19.19 -5.32
N MET A 197 23.40 18.62 -4.15
CA MET A 197 22.91 19.04 -2.86
C MET A 197 24.00 18.87 -1.78
N PRO A 198 25.02 19.78 -1.77
CA PRO A 198 26.10 19.74 -0.80
C PRO A 198 25.57 19.87 0.63
N GLY A 199 26.02 18.97 1.52
CA GLY A 199 25.58 18.88 2.90
C GLY A 199 24.29 18.06 3.10
N GLY A 200 23.66 17.59 2.02
CA GLY A 200 22.39 16.86 2.08
C GLY A 200 21.22 17.73 2.53
N MET A 201 20.07 17.10 2.76
CA MET A 201 18.86 17.79 3.25
C MET A 201 18.04 16.88 4.14
N SER A 202 17.49 17.43 5.23
CA SER A 202 16.49 16.76 6.05
C SER A 202 15.13 17.44 5.89
N ILE A 203 14.12 16.68 5.51
CA ILE A 203 12.77 17.14 5.22
C ILE A 203 11.82 16.56 6.26
N PRO A 204 11.20 17.35 7.13
CA PRO A 204 10.14 16.85 8.00
C PRO A 204 8.91 16.50 7.16
N MET A 205 8.29 15.37 7.46
CA MET A 205 7.13 14.86 6.77
C MET A 205 6.03 14.49 7.76
N THR A 206 4.79 14.82 7.40
CA THR A 206 3.59 14.32 8.06
C THR A 206 2.60 13.90 6.98
N MET A 207 2.10 12.68 7.09
CA MET A 207 1.11 12.11 6.19
C MET A 207 -0.10 11.69 7.00
N ASN A 208 -1.28 12.20 6.62
CA ASN A 208 -2.56 11.76 7.13
C ASN A 208 -3.33 11.11 5.98
N ASN A 209 -3.84 9.92 6.21
CA ASN A 209 -4.55 9.16 5.21
C ASN A 209 -5.83 8.56 5.80
N GLU A 210 -6.94 8.75 5.11
CA GLU A 210 -8.21 8.09 5.40
C GLU A 210 -8.61 7.26 4.19
N MET A 211 -8.96 6.01 4.42
CA MET A 211 -9.33 5.08 3.36
C MET A 211 -10.62 4.34 3.75
N THR A 212 -11.51 4.24 2.80
CA THR A 212 -12.68 3.36 2.89
C THR A 212 -12.66 2.39 1.72
N VAL A 213 -12.76 1.11 2.03
CA VAL A 213 -12.91 0.03 1.04
C VAL A 213 -14.27 -0.59 1.25
N THR A 214 -15.03 -0.79 0.18
CA THR A 214 -16.35 -1.43 0.22
C THR A 214 -16.46 -2.48 -0.88
N GLU A 215 -17.13 -3.59 -0.56
CA GLU A 215 -17.57 -4.57 -1.55
C GLU A 215 -18.60 -3.91 -2.51
N LYS A 216 -18.50 -4.21 -3.80
CA LYS A 216 -19.50 -3.80 -4.81
C LYS A 216 -20.44 -4.94 -5.13
#